data_c477741962e96fb4f830b5c2c52c1942
#
_entry.id   c477741962e96fb4f830b5c2c52c1942
#
_cell.length_a   1.000
_cell.length_b   1.000
_cell.length_c   1.000
_cell.angle_alpha   90.00
_cell.angle_beta   90.00
_cell.angle_gamma   90.00
#
_symmetry.space_group_name_H-M   'P 1'
#
loop_
_entity.id
_entity.type
_entity.pdbx_description
1 polymer ?
#
loop_
_entity_poly.entity_id
_entity_poly.type
_entity_poly.pdbx_seq_one_letter_code
_entity_poly.pdbx_strand_id
1 'polypeptide(L)'
;MITLFLTFLLVSSPGTSFLKSLLIPGYSQIKAGNKRGYVYLVLEGASFFYLFQSKLERDRMKEDARVFAYTNAGCNLPADINETWNLVERYPSFDAYIEYLHREARQYYPDDPEAQDQYVREKIPSFSWEWNGFGNFYTFQDKMSSYRSIGNRMTALMGFILLNHLASGIDAFISEKIGSKKVKVSIHHLPQRTDLVLSYKF
;
A
#
# COMPACT_ATOMS: atom_id res chain seq x y z
N MET A 1 23.93 1.17 21.11
CA MET A 1 22.82 0.75 20.21
C MET A 1 23.30 -0.20 19.10
N ILE A 2 24.38 0.11 18.38
CA ILE A 2 24.97 -0.76 17.33
C ILE A 2 25.41 -2.13 17.84
N THR A 3 26.03 -2.19 19.03
CA THR A 3 26.47 -3.45 19.66
C THR A 3 25.31 -4.39 20.00
N LEU A 4 24.18 -3.89 20.47
CA LEU A 4 22.97 -4.67 20.76
C LEU A 4 22.34 -5.26 19.48
N PHE A 5 22.37 -4.52 18.38
CA PHE A 5 21.90 -4.98 17.07
C PHE A 5 22.80 -6.08 16.49
N LEU A 6 24.12 -5.94 16.65
CA LEU A 6 25.07 -6.97 16.20
C LEU A 6 24.95 -8.26 17.03
N THR A 7 24.78 -8.19 18.35
CA THR A 7 24.56 -9.37 19.19
C THR A 7 23.25 -10.07 18.89
N PHE A 8 22.18 -9.33 18.59
CA PHE A 8 20.92 -9.89 18.13
C PHE A 8 21.07 -10.72 16.85
N LEU A 9 21.92 -10.26 15.90
CA LEU A 9 22.17 -10.98 14.65
C LEU A 9 22.99 -12.28 14.83
N LEU A 10 23.72 -12.44 15.94
CA LEU A 10 24.58 -13.62 16.20
C LEU A 10 23.86 -14.74 16.95
N VAL A 11 22.85 -14.43 17.77
CA VAL A 11 22.10 -15.46 18.53
C VAL A 11 21.16 -16.21 17.59
N SER A 12 21.19 -17.53 17.62
CA SER A 12 20.30 -18.42 16.86
C SER A 12 19.37 -19.16 17.80
N SER A 13 18.07 -18.87 17.70
CA SER A 13 16.98 -19.62 18.30
C SER A 13 15.76 -19.46 17.39
N PRO A 14 14.73 -20.34 17.47
CA PRO A 14 13.54 -20.21 16.62
C PRO A 14 12.87 -18.84 16.72
N GLY A 15 12.80 -18.26 17.93
CA GLY A 15 12.24 -16.93 18.14
C GLY A 15 13.10 -15.80 17.55
N THR A 16 14.42 -15.87 17.69
CA THR A 16 15.32 -14.86 17.11
C THR A 16 15.38 -14.97 15.60
N SER A 17 15.31 -16.17 15.04
CA SER A 17 15.26 -16.39 13.59
C SER A 17 13.95 -15.87 12.96
N PHE A 18 12.82 -16.04 13.67
CA PHE A 18 11.56 -15.41 13.29
C PHE A 18 11.70 -13.89 13.22
N LEU A 19 12.17 -13.25 14.31
CA LEU A 19 12.31 -11.79 14.36
C LEU A 19 13.27 -11.23 13.32
N LYS A 20 14.38 -11.91 13.07
CA LYS A 20 15.34 -11.51 12.02
C LYS A 20 14.73 -11.53 10.63
N SER A 21 14.00 -12.61 10.30
CA SER A 21 13.33 -12.74 9.01
C SER A 21 12.04 -11.96 8.89
N LEU A 22 11.46 -11.53 10.02
CA LEU A 22 10.38 -10.55 10.07
C LEU A 22 10.90 -9.14 9.75
N LEU A 23 12.12 -8.80 10.16
CA LEU A 23 12.73 -7.49 9.88
C LEU A 23 13.34 -7.43 8.47
N ILE A 24 14.01 -8.51 8.07
CA ILE A 24 14.65 -8.63 6.76
C ILE A 24 14.22 -9.97 6.15
N PRO A 25 13.23 -9.97 5.25
CA PRO A 25 12.70 -11.20 4.65
C PRO A 25 13.80 -12.05 4.02
N GLY A 26 13.82 -13.33 4.37
CA GLY A 26 14.81 -14.27 3.87
C GLY A 26 16.15 -14.34 4.63
N TYR A 27 16.42 -13.42 5.57
CA TYR A 27 17.72 -13.34 6.24
C TYR A 27 18.14 -14.65 6.93
N SER A 28 17.29 -15.20 7.79
CA SER A 28 17.62 -16.42 8.54
C SER A 28 17.72 -17.64 7.64
N GLN A 29 16.92 -17.72 6.59
CA GLN A 29 16.97 -18.77 5.58
C GLN A 29 18.30 -18.73 4.81
N ILE A 30 18.73 -17.55 4.35
CA ILE A 30 20.01 -17.37 3.65
C ILE A 30 21.16 -17.76 4.57
N LYS A 31 21.15 -17.29 5.81
CA LYS A 31 22.17 -17.63 6.81
C LYS A 31 22.25 -19.14 7.09
N ALA A 32 21.11 -19.85 7.04
CA ALA A 32 21.04 -21.30 7.16
C ALA A 32 21.37 -22.06 5.87
N GLY A 33 21.78 -21.37 4.77
CA GLY A 33 22.09 -21.97 3.48
C GLY A 33 20.85 -22.37 2.66
N ASN A 34 19.66 -21.90 3.04
CA ASN A 34 18.43 -22.25 2.35
C ASN A 34 18.13 -21.23 1.24
N LYS A 35 18.09 -21.71 -0.01
CA LYS A 35 17.85 -20.89 -1.20
C LYS A 35 16.49 -20.17 -1.21
N ARG A 36 15.49 -20.65 -0.45
CA ARG A 36 14.19 -19.98 -0.32
C ARG A 36 14.31 -18.55 0.21
N GLY A 37 15.34 -18.25 1.00
CA GLY A 37 15.59 -16.91 1.50
C GLY A 37 15.79 -15.87 0.42
N TYR A 38 16.41 -16.25 -0.70
CA TYR A 38 16.59 -15.35 -1.85
C TYR A 38 15.24 -15.00 -2.51
N VAL A 39 14.26 -15.91 -2.49
CA VAL A 39 12.93 -15.63 -3.04
C VAL A 39 12.25 -14.51 -2.25
N TYR A 40 12.27 -14.59 -0.91
CA TYR A 40 11.72 -13.52 -0.07
C TYR A 40 12.41 -12.18 -0.31
N LEU A 41 13.74 -12.18 -0.42
CA LEU A 41 14.52 -10.96 -0.66
C LEU A 41 14.24 -10.35 -2.05
N VAL A 42 14.09 -11.18 -3.10
CA VAL A 42 13.77 -10.72 -4.45
C VAL A 42 12.34 -10.16 -4.50
N LEU A 43 11.38 -10.83 -3.87
CA LEU A 43 10.00 -10.34 -3.77
C LEU A 43 9.94 -8.99 -3.06
N GLU A 44 10.71 -8.83 -1.99
CA GLU A 44 10.82 -7.57 -1.24
C GLU A 44 11.37 -6.45 -2.12
N GLY A 45 12.52 -6.68 -2.76
CA GLY A 45 13.16 -5.69 -3.63
C GLY A 45 12.27 -5.29 -4.82
N ALA A 46 11.62 -6.26 -5.46
CA ALA A 46 10.69 -6.01 -6.56
C ALA A 46 9.47 -5.20 -6.09
N SER A 47 8.93 -5.51 -4.90
CA SER A 47 7.78 -4.80 -4.33
C SER A 47 8.10 -3.35 -4.00
N PHE A 48 9.26 -3.07 -3.40
CA PHE A 48 9.72 -1.70 -3.14
C PHE A 48 9.97 -0.92 -4.42
N PHE A 49 10.60 -1.56 -5.42
CA PHE A 49 10.83 -0.93 -6.71
C PHE A 49 9.50 -0.53 -7.37
N TYR A 50 8.52 -1.44 -7.38
CA TYR A 50 7.20 -1.16 -7.96
C TYR A 50 6.42 -0.12 -7.15
N LEU A 51 6.54 -0.13 -5.82
CA LEU A 51 5.93 0.89 -4.94
C LEU A 51 6.49 2.28 -5.25
N PHE A 52 7.82 2.38 -5.44
CA PHE A 52 8.48 3.64 -5.80
C PHE A 52 8.01 4.15 -7.17
N GLN A 53 7.95 3.28 -8.18
CA GLN A 53 7.44 3.64 -9.50
C GLN A 53 5.97 4.08 -9.46
N SER A 54 5.13 3.37 -8.71
CA SER A 54 3.72 3.74 -8.52
C SER A 54 3.55 5.09 -7.84
N LYS A 55 4.42 5.43 -6.88
CA LYS A 55 4.42 6.76 -6.26
C LYS A 55 4.73 7.85 -7.27
N LEU A 56 5.77 7.68 -8.10
CA LEU A 56 6.12 8.65 -9.14
C LEU A 56 4.99 8.82 -10.17
N GLU A 57 4.35 7.72 -10.58
CA GLU A 57 3.22 7.72 -11.49
C GLU A 57 2.03 8.47 -10.87
N ARG A 58 1.73 8.22 -9.61
CA ARG A 58 0.65 8.88 -8.86
C ARG A 58 0.87 10.39 -8.75
N ASP A 59 2.10 10.82 -8.43
CA ASP A 59 2.45 12.23 -8.29
C ASP A 59 2.33 12.95 -9.65
N ARG A 60 2.76 12.32 -10.75
CA ARG A 60 2.58 12.84 -12.11
C ARG A 60 1.10 12.95 -12.49
N MET A 61 0.31 11.92 -12.20
CA MET A 61 -1.12 11.93 -12.51
C MET A 61 -1.86 13.04 -11.78
N LYS A 62 -1.49 13.31 -10.51
CA LYS A 62 -2.04 14.43 -9.74
C LYS A 62 -1.70 15.77 -10.39
N GLU A 63 -0.45 15.96 -10.78
CA GLU A 63 -0.04 17.21 -11.42
C GLU A 63 -0.69 17.40 -12.80
N ASP A 64 -0.76 16.34 -13.60
CA ASP A 64 -1.47 16.35 -14.88
C ASP A 64 -2.95 16.72 -14.73
N ALA A 65 -3.63 16.19 -13.70
CA ALA A 65 -5.01 16.53 -13.41
C ALA A 65 -5.14 18.00 -12.98
N ARG A 66 -4.20 18.52 -12.18
CA ARG A 66 -4.18 19.93 -11.76
C ARG A 66 -4.03 20.89 -12.93
N VAL A 67 -3.05 20.63 -13.79
CA VAL A 67 -2.81 21.43 -15.02
C VAL A 67 -4.02 21.33 -15.94
N PHE A 68 -4.61 20.16 -16.08
CA PHE A 68 -5.79 19.94 -16.92
C PHE A 68 -7.01 20.75 -16.41
N ALA A 69 -7.25 20.77 -15.09
CA ALA A 69 -8.33 21.57 -14.50
C ALA A 69 -8.09 23.08 -14.69
N TYR A 70 -6.86 23.53 -14.51
CA TYR A 70 -6.50 24.93 -14.76
C TYR A 70 -6.79 25.33 -16.20
N THR A 71 -6.38 24.52 -17.17
CA THR A 71 -6.51 24.81 -18.59
C THR A 71 -7.96 24.72 -19.08
N ASN A 72 -8.74 23.75 -18.60
CA ASN A 72 -10.05 23.39 -19.15
C ASN A 72 -11.25 23.77 -18.27
N ALA A 73 -11.01 24.14 -17.00
CA ALA A 73 -12.05 24.61 -16.09
C ALA A 73 -11.74 25.96 -15.45
N GLY A 74 -10.61 26.58 -15.77
CA GLY A 74 -10.19 27.86 -15.18
C GLY A 74 -9.92 27.77 -13.66
N CYS A 75 -9.77 26.57 -13.10
CA CYS A 75 -9.66 26.33 -11.67
C CYS A 75 -8.22 26.02 -11.26
N ASN A 76 -7.65 26.87 -10.39
CA ASN A 76 -6.33 26.61 -9.80
C ASN A 76 -6.46 25.72 -8.56
N LEU A 77 -6.40 24.40 -8.77
CA LEU A 77 -6.49 23.42 -7.70
C LEU A 77 -5.26 23.48 -6.78
N PRO A 78 -5.44 23.35 -5.44
CA PRO A 78 -4.33 23.31 -4.49
C PRO A 78 -3.44 22.08 -4.72
N ALA A 79 -2.18 22.16 -4.24
CA ALA A 79 -1.21 21.08 -4.40
C ALA A 79 -1.67 19.77 -3.73
N ASP A 80 -2.38 19.88 -2.59
CA ASP A 80 -2.94 18.73 -1.89
C ASP A 80 -4.39 18.51 -2.27
N ILE A 81 -4.76 17.24 -2.49
CA ILE A 81 -6.13 16.87 -2.80
C ILE A 81 -6.99 17.08 -1.56
N ASN A 82 -8.00 17.91 -1.72
CA ASN A 82 -8.93 18.31 -0.67
C ASN A 82 -10.37 18.40 -1.23
N GLU A 83 -11.24 19.04 -0.47
CA GLU A 83 -12.65 19.25 -0.85
C GLU A 83 -12.81 20.01 -2.17
N THR A 84 -11.91 20.97 -2.48
CA THR A 84 -11.91 21.69 -3.76
C THR A 84 -11.84 20.74 -4.96
N TRP A 85 -10.94 19.75 -4.92
CA TRP A 85 -10.82 18.74 -5.96
C TRP A 85 -12.11 17.92 -6.12
N ASN A 86 -12.74 17.56 -4.99
CA ASN A 86 -14.00 16.81 -4.99
C ASN A 86 -15.15 17.60 -5.62
N LEU A 87 -15.22 18.91 -5.37
CA LEU A 87 -16.23 19.77 -5.97
C LEU A 87 -16.05 19.86 -7.48
N VAL A 88 -14.83 20.14 -7.95
CA VAL A 88 -14.50 20.27 -9.37
C VAL A 88 -14.68 18.96 -10.14
N GLU A 89 -14.47 17.81 -9.48
CA GLU A 89 -14.72 16.48 -10.03
C GLU A 89 -16.20 16.11 -10.10
N ARG A 90 -16.99 16.58 -9.13
CA ARG A 90 -18.40 16.18 -8.98
C ARG A 90 -19.35 17.03 -9.80
N TYR A 91 -19.04 18.31 -9.96
CA TYR A 91 -19.94 19.27 -10.60
C TYR A 91 -19.30 19.88 -11.84
N PRO A 92 -20.04 19.94 -12.98
CA PRO A 92 -19.51 20.46 -14.24
C PRO A 92 -19.25 21.97 -14.22
N SER A 93 -19.85 22.70 -13.28
CA SER A 93 -19.62 24.14 -13.09
C SER A 93 -19.90 24.56 -11.66
N PHE A 94 -19.41 25.73 -11.30
CA PHE A 94 -19.76 26.40 -10.07
C PHE A 94 -21.28 26.60 -9.94
N ASP A 95 -21.95 27.04 -11.02
CA ASP A 95 -23.40 27.25 -11.03
C ASP A 95 -24.19 25.97 -10.78
N ALA A 96 -23.73 24.84 -11.37
CA ALA A 96 -24.34 23.54 -11.11
C ALA A 96 -24.21 23.11 -9.63
N TYR A 97 -23.12 23.48 -8.99
CA TYR A 97 -22.93 23.25 -7.55
C TYR A 97 -23.85 24.15 -6.70
N ILE A 98 -23.96 25.44 -7.06
CA ILE A 98 -24.86 26.37 -6.36
C ILE A 98 -26.33 25.91 -6.48
N GLU A 99 -26.74 25.47 -7.67
CA GLU A 99 -28.08 24.89 -7.86
C GLU A 99 -28.31 23.63 -6.98
N TYR A 100 -27.29 22.79 -6.85
CA TYR A 100 -27.34 21.65 -5.94
C TYR A 100 -27.52 22.12 -4.48
N LEU A 101 -26.76 23.12 -4.01
CA LEU A 101 -26.89 23.68 -2.65
C LEU A 101 -28.31 24.24 -2.38
N HIS A 102 -28.89 24.94 -3.35
CA HIS A 102 -30.27 25.44 -3.20
C HIS A 102 -31.28 24.31 -3.12
N ARG A 103 -31.09 23.21 -3.87
CA ARG A 103 -31.97 22.03 -3.75
C ARG A 103 -31.83 21.37 -2.37
N GLU A 104 -30.62 21.24 -1.88
CA GLU A 104 -30.31 20.65 -0.58
C GLU A 104 -30.85 21.53 0.54
N ALA A 105 -30.71 22.86 0.46
CA ALA A 105 -31.23 23.82 1.42
C ALA A 105 -32.79 23.73 1.53
N ARG A 106 -33.50 23.65 0.40
CA ARG A 106 -34.95 23.43 0.38
C ARG A 106 -35.38 22.12 1.03
N GLN A 107 -34.55 21.10 0.98
CA GLN A 107 -34.84 19.82 1.62
C GLN A 107 -34.69 19.90 3.14
N TYR A 108 -33.70 20.65 3.65
CA TYR A 108 -33.48 20.83 5.09
C TYR A 108 -34.36 21.87 5.72
N TYR A 109 -34.70 22.92 4.97
CA TYR A 109 -35.47 24.11 5.46
C TYR A 109 -36.63 24.42 4.51
N PRO A 110 -37.67 23.54 4.40
CA PRO A 110 -38.68 23.66 3.35
C PRO A 110 -39.49 24.94 3.44
N ASP A 111 -39.74 25.46 4.66
CA ASP A 111 -40.60 26.60 4.93
C ASP A 111 -39.86 27.86 5.44
N ASP A 112 -38.52 27.86 5.38
CA ASP A 112 -37.66 28.92 5.89
C ASP A 112 -36.66 29.43 4.83
N PRO A 113 -37.03 30.39 3.99
CA PRO A 113 -36.17 30.93 2.94
C PRO A 113 -34.90 31.59 3.49
N GLU A 114 -34.94 32.18 4.69
CA GLU A 114 -33.77 32.84 5.28
C GLU A 114 -32.73 31.81 5.72
N ALA A 115 -33.16 30.71 6.33
CA ALA A 115 -32.29 29.58 6.66
C ALA A 115 -31.73 28.90 5.39
N GLN A 116 -32.52 28.81 4.29
CA GLN A 116 -32.02 28.31 3.01
C GLN A 116 -30.87 29.17 2.48
N ASP A 117 -31.05 30.49 2.47
CA ASP A 117 -30.02 31.42 2.00
C ASP A 117 -28.78 31.40 2.89
N GLN A 118 -28.93 31.27 4.20
CA GLN A 118 -27.80 31.13 5.12
C GLN A 118 -27.04 29.84 4.84
N TYR A 119 -27.73 28.72 4.69
CA TYR A 119 -27.12 27.41 4.35
C TYR A 119 -26.26 27.46 3.08
N VAL A 120 -26.76 28.09 2.02
CA VAL A 120 -26.04 28.26 0.78
C VAL A 120 -24.80 29.15 0.98
N ARG A 121 -24.97 30.33 1.62
CA ARG A 121 -23.87 31.28 1.89
C ARG A 121 -22.71 30.64 2.67
N GLU A 122 -23.00 29.79 3.63
CA GLU A 122 -21.99 29.11 4.45
C GLU A 122 -21.17 28.06 3.67
N LYS A 123 -21.71 27.52 2.58
CA LYS A 123 -21.11 26.45 1.80
C LYS A 123 -20.52 26.89 0.45
N ILE A 124 -20.74 28.15 0.06
CA ILE A 124 -20.18 28.68 -1.20
C ILE A 124 -18.64 28.71 -1.08
N PRO A 125 -17.89 28.04 -1.99
CA PRO A 125 -16.45 28.13 -2.00
C PRO A 125 -15.98 29.51 -2.50
N SER A 126 -14.77 29.90 -2.10
CA SER A 126 -14.16 31.17 -2.52
C SER A 126 -13.55 31.15 -3.93
N PHE A 127 -13.79 30.10 -4.69
CA PHE A 127 -13.30 29.91 -6.06
C PHE A 127 -14.45 29.46 -6.96
N SER A 128 -14.29 29.66 -8.27
CA SER A 128 -15.25 29.21 -9.27
C SER A 128 -14.55 28.35 -10.34
N TRP A 129 -15.34 27.55 -11.06
CA TRP A 129 -14.88 26.74 -12.18
C TRP A 129 -16.01 26.54 -13.19
N GLU A 130 -15.63 26.34 -14.41
CA GLU A 130 -16.54 25.97 -15.48
C GLU A 130 -15.80 25.11 -16.50
N TRP A 131 -16.21 23.87 -16.65
CA TRP A 131 -15.59 22.95 -17.60
C TRP A 131 -15.95 23.35 -19.03
N ASN A 132 -14.92 23.52 -19.88
CA ASN A 132 -15.10 23.76 -21.29
C ASN A 132 -15.62 22.47 -21.99
N GLY A 133 -16.90 22.20 -21.79
CA GLY A 133 -17.62 21.05 -22.27
C GLY A 133 -17.51 19.77 -21.44
N PHE A 134 -18.55 18.94 -21.54
CA PHE A 134 -18.65 17.69 -20.78
C PHE A 134 -17.52 16.69 -21.08
N GLY A 135 -16.94 16.70 -22.28
CA GLY A 135 -15.81 15.83 -22.61
C GLY A 135 -14.59 16.09 -21.72
N ASN A 136 -14.29 17.37 -21.43
CA ASN A 136 -13.21 17.73 -20.51
C ASN A 136 -13.55 17.38 -19.07
N PHE A 137 -14.80 17.58 -18.65
CA PHE A 137 -15.27 17.16 -17.34
C PHE A 137 -15.07 15.65 -17.10
N TYR A 138 -15.51 14.80 -18.03
CA TYR A 138 -15.31 13.34 -17.92
C TYR A 138 -13.84 12.95 -17.99
N THR A 139 -13.04 13.62 -18.82
CA THR A 139 -11.58 13.38 -18.89
C THR A 139 -10.91 13.66 -17.53
N PHE A 140 -11.35 14.71 -16.84
CA PHE A 140 -10.85 14.99 -15.48
C PHE A 140 -11.25 13.90 -14.48
N GLN A 141 -12.50 13.45 -14.52
CA GLN A 141 -12.98 12.33 -13.67
C GLN A 141 -12.16 11.06 -13.92
N ASP A 142 -11.83 10.74 -15.18
CA ASP A 142 -10.98 9.60 -15.53
C ASP A 142 -9.56 9.75 -14.98
N LYS A 143 -8.98 10.94 -15.03
CA LYS A 143 -7.67 11.23 -14.41
C LYS A 143 -7.72 11.02 -12.90
N MET A 144 -8.77 11.49 -12.22
CA MET A 144 -8.95 11.32 -10.79
C MET A 144 -9.20 9.85 -10.41
N SER A 145 -9.97 9.12 -11.21
CA SER A 145 -10.15 7.67 -11.06
C SER A 145 -8.83 6.92 -11.18
N SER A 146 -8.02 7.26 -12.18
CA SER A 146 -6.68 6.70 -12.38
C SER A 146 -5.76 6.99 -11.19
N TYR A 147 -5.72 8.22 -10.69
CA TYR A 147 -4.98 8.61 -9.50
C TYR A 147 -5.37 7.73 -8.27
N ARG A 148 -6.67 7.53 -8.04
CA ARG A 148 -7.17 6.68 -6.94
C ARG A 148 -6.82 5.20 -7.15
N SER A 149 -6.93 4.71 -8.39
CA SER A 149 -6.56 3.33 -8.75
C SER A 149 -5.10 3.03 -8.44
N ILE A 150 -4.18 3.97 -8.77
CA ILE A 150 -2.76 3.85 -8.41
C ILE A 150 -2.60 3.80 -6.89
N GLY A 151 -3.32 4.64 -6.14
CA GLY A 151 -3.31 4.62 -4.67
C GLY A 151 -3.75 3.27 -4.10
N ASN A 152 -4.81 2.68 -4.64
CA ASN A 152 -5.30 1.36 -4.23
C ASN A 152 -4.27 0.25 -4.52
N ARG A 153 -3.59 0.30 -5.68
CA ARG A 153 -2.49 -0.63 -6.01
C ARG A 153 -1.33 -0.50 -5.03
N MET A 154 -0.95 0.72 -4.64
CA MET A 154 0.08 0.95 -3.63
C MET A 154 -0.30 0.37 -2.26
N THR A 155 -1.55 0.53 -1.84
CA THR A 155 -2.07 -0.06 -0.59
C THR A 155 -2.02 -1.59 -0.62
N ALA A 156 -2.42 -2.20 -1.74
CA ALA A 156 -2.35 -3.66 -1.91
C ALA A 156 -0.89 -4.16 -1.87
N LEU A 157 0.05 -3.42 -2.48
CA LEU A 157 1.48 -3.72 -2.42
C LEU A 157 2.04 -3.64 -1.00
N MET A 158 1.66 -2.63 -0.21
CA MET A 158 2.07 -2.55 1.20
C MET A 158 1.56 -3.75 1.99
N GLY A 159 0.32 -4.20 1.73
CA GLY A 159 -0.22 -5.44 2.28
C GLY A 159 0.60 -6.68 1.87
N PHE A 160 1.01 -6.77 0.60
CA PHE A 160 1.85 -7.86 0.11
C PHE A 160 3.23 -7.86 0.77
N ILE A 161 3.87 -6.70 0.93
CA ILE A 161 5.15 -6.55 1.66
C ILE A 161 5.00 -7.09 3.09
N LEU A 162 3.96 -6.68 3.80
CA LEU A 162 3.70 -7.17 5.15
C LEU A 162 3.54 -8.70 5.21
N LEU A 163 2.80 -9.27 4.25
CA LEU A 163 2.64 -10.73 4.14
C LEU A 163 3.96 -11.43 3.84
N ASN A 164 4.83 -10.85 3.00
CA ASN A 164 6.17 -11.38 2.71
C ASN A 164 7.03 -11.44 3.99
N HIS A 165 7.01 -10.40 4.81
CA HIS A 165 7.69 -10.37 6.11
C HIS A 165 7.17 -11.47 7.06
N LEU A 166 5.85 -11.58 7.20
CA LEU A 166 5.22 -12.59 8.07
C LEU A 166 5.54 -14.01 7.59
N ALA A 167 5.38 -14.28 6.29
CA ALA A 167 5.67 -15.59 5.71
C ALA A 167 7.14 -15.98 5.91
N SER A 168 8.06 -15.04 5.67
CA SER A 168 9.48 -15.25 5.90
C SER A 168 9.81 -15.53 7.36
N GLY A 169 9.20 -14.78 8.30
CA GLY A 169 9.37 -15.00 9.72
C GLY A 169 8.91 -16.40 10.15
N ILE A 170 7.71 -16.80 9.73
CA ILE A 170 7.13 -18.11 10.04
C ILE A 170 8.00 -19.24 9.44
N ASP A 171 8.41 -19.11 8.17
CA ASP A 171 9.30 -20.09 7.52
C ASP A 171 10.64 -20.23 8.26
N ALA A 172 11.23 -19.11 8.72
CA ALA A 172 12.45 -19.13 9.52
C ALA A 172 12.26 -19.87 10.86
N PHE A 173 11.16 -19.58 11.56
CA PHE A 173 10.83 -20.24 12.83
C PHE A 173 10.69 -21.76 12.66
N ILE A 174 9.91 -22.18 11.68
CA ILE A 174 9.66 -23.60 11.37
C ILE A 174 10.96 -24.29 10.97
N SER A 175 11.74 -23.68 10.06
CA SER A 175 13.00 -24.23 9.56
C SER A 175 14.02 -24.46 10.68
N GLU A 176 14.13 -23.54 11.62
CA GLU A 176 15.04 -23.68 12.76
C GLU A 176 14.54 -24.71 13.78
N LYS A 177 13.24 -24.76 14.04
CA LYS A 177 12.63 -25.75 14.92
C LYS A 177 12.76 -27.17 14.39
N ILE A 178 12.65 -27.37 13.08
CA ILE A 178 12.86 -28.67 12.42
C ILE A 178 14.36 -29.00 12.32
N GLY A 179 15.19 -28.02 11.94
CA GLY A 179 16.65 -28.19 11.79
C GLY A 179 17.37 -28.47 13.12
N SER A 180 16.80 -28.01 14.26
CA SER A 180 17.32 -28.35 15.59
C SER A 180 17.07 -29.82 15.99
N LYS A 181 16.14 -30.50 15.33
CA LYS A 181 15.87 -31.93 15.45
C LYS A 181 16.74 -32.67 14.43
N LYS A 182 18.00 -32.90 14.76
CA LYS A 182 18.92 -33.64 13.88
C LYS A 182 18.49 -35.10 13.84
N VAL A 183 17.75 -35.48 12.83
CA VAL A 183 17.64 -36.91 12.43
C VAL A 183 18.92 -37.27 11.70
N LYS A 184 19.80 -38.02 12.32
CA LYS A 184 20.93 -38.66 11.65
C LYS A 184 20.45 -40.00 11.12
N VAL A 185 20.44 -40.12 9.78
CA VAL A 185 20.29 -41.40 9.11
C VAL A 185 21.72 -41.91 8.82
N SER A 186 22.12 -43.02 9.42
CA SER A 186 23.39 -43.71 9.14
C SER A 186 23.09 -45.11 8.63
N ILE A 187 23.78 -45.46 7.56
CA ILE A 187 23.72 -46.80 6.98
C ILE A 187 24.99 -47.53 7.46
N HIS A 188 24.82 -48.57 8.28
CA HIS A 188 25.90 -49.44 8.69
C HIS A 188 25.89 -50.69 7.83
N HIS A 189 26.96 -50.88 7.06
CA HIS A 189 27.14 -52.07 6.24
C HIS A 189 27.97 -53.08 7.05
N LEU A 190 27.36 -54.18 7.44
CA LEU A 190 28.04 -55.34 8.05
C LEU A 190 28.14 -56.46 7.00
N PRO A 191 29.12 -57.37 7.10
CA PRO A 191 29.36 -58.38 6.07
C PRO A 191 28.18 -59.28 5.73
N GLN A 192 27.16 -59.35 6.56
CA GLN A 192 25.99 -60.22 6.36
C GLN A 192 24.65 -59.46 6.40
N ARG A 193 24.63 -58.13 6.67
CA ARG A 193 23.41 -57.32 6.71
C ARG A 193 23.72 -55.85 6.61
N THR A 194 22.72 -55.07 6.11
CA THR A 194 22.76 -53.64 6.07
C THR A 194 21.76 -53.11 7.04
N ASP A 195 22.21 -52.36 8.06
CA ASP A 195 21.34 -51.73 9.06
C ASP A 195 21.16 -50.28 8.76
N LEU A 196 19.90 -49.81 8.76
CA LEU A 196 19.54 -48.40 8.63
C LEU A 196 19.22 -47.90 10.05
N VAL A 197 20.14 -47.08 10.57
CA VAL A 197 20.01 -46.54 11.92
C VAL A 197 19.48 -45.12 11.85
N LEU A 198 18.27 -44.91 12.35
CA LEU A 198 17.66 -43.60 12.57
C LEU A 198 17.97 -43.18 14.02
N SER A 199 18.91 -42.25 14.20
CA SER A 199 19.15 -41.62 15.49
C SER A 199 18.48 -40.27 15.56
N TYR A 200 17.59 -40.12 16.55
CA TYR A 200 16.87 -38.87 16.85
C TYR A 200 17.47 -38.29 18.15
N LYS A 201 17.97 -37.04 18.06
CA LYS A 201 18.43 -36.32 19.26
C LYS A 201 17.30 -35.41 19.71
N PHE A 202 16.78 -35.74 20.88
CA PHE A 202 15.79 -34.89 21.56
C PHE A 202 16.41 -33.59 22.01
#